data_9937bda18f49c132cc15d4d37ca4ede3
#
_entry.id   9937bda18f49c132cc15d4d37ca4ede3
#
_cell.length_a   1.000
_cell.length_b   1.000
_cell.length_c   1.000
_cell.angle_alpha   90.00
_cell.angle_beta   90.00
_cell.angle_gamma   90.00
#
_symmetry.space_group_name_H-M   'P 1'
#
loop_
_entity.id
_entity.type
_entity.pdbx_description
1 polymer ?
#
loop_
_entity_poly.entity_id
_entity_poly.type
_entity_poly.pdbx_seq_one_letter_code
_entity_poly.pdbx_strand_id
1 'polypeptide(L)' 'MSAEFEGTLVKWRTSVGLAIPKPIRDGMKLNPGDKIRILLRHNMICIEKAK' A
#
# COMPACT_ATOMS: atom_id res chain seq x y z
N MET A 1 -6.21 -10.74 13.18
CA MET A 1 -7.36 -9.96 12.68
C MET A 1 -7.03 -9.31 11.36
N SER A 2 -7.92 -9.40 10.42
CA SER A 2 -7.71 -8.78 9.11
C SER A 2 -8.66 -7.60 8.95
N ALA A 3 -8.23 -6.62 8.16
CA ALA A 3 -9.02 -5.45 7.84
C ALA A 3 -9.16 -5.37 6.33
N GLU A 4 -10.34 -4.99 5.88
CA GLU A 4 -10.63 -4.93 4.46
C GLU A 4 -11.13 -3.54 4.12
N PHE A 5 -10.54 -2.95 3.07
CA PHE A 5 -10.92 -1.62 2.61
C PHE A 5 -11.01 -1.63 1.11
N GLU A 6 -11.89 -0.81 0.58
CA GLU A 6 -11.96 -0.60 -0.84
C GLU A 6 -11.15 0.61 -1.22
N GLY A 7 -10.48 0.53 -2.36
CA GLY A 7 -9.71 1.65 -2.86
C GLY A 7 -9.89 1.77 -4.36
N THR A 8 -9.46 2.89 -4.90
CA THR A 8 -9.56 3.15 -6.32
C THR A 8 -8.19 3.55 -6.83
N LEU A 9 -7.78 2.93 -7.93
CA LEU A 9 -6.52 3.28 -8.56
C LEU A 9 -6.66 4.61 -9.28
N VAL A 10 -5.65 5.45 -9.15
CA VAL A 10 -5.63 6.74 -9.83
C VAL A 10 -4.43 6.80 -10.75
N LYS A 11 -4.59 7.50 -11.86
CA LYS A 11 -3.51 7.67 -12.81
C LYS A 11 -2.57 8.76 -12.31
N TRP A 12 -1.28 8.47 -12.32
CA TRP A 12 -0.27 9.41 -11.93
C TRP A 12 0.85 9.40 -12.96
N ARG A 13 0.78 10.35 -13.90
CA ARG A 13 1.71 10.40 -15.04
C ARG A 13 1.63 9.09 -15.82
N THR A 14 2.73 8.36 -15.92
CA THR A 14 2.75 7.07 -16.60
C THR A 14 2.51 5.90 -15.64
N SER A 15 2.31 6.21 -14.37
CA SER A 15 2.10 5.18 -13.35
C SER A 15 0.67 5.19 -12.86
N VAL A 16 0.37 4.20 -12.03
CA VAL A 16 -0.91 4.09 -11.36
C VAL A 16 -0.66 4.12 -9.86
N GLY A 17 -1.42 4.93 -9.16
CA GLY A 17 -1.24 5.08 -7.73
C GLY A 17 -2.44 4.63 -6.94
N LEU A 18 -2.22 4.37 -5.66
CA LEU A 18 -3.26 3.98 -4.73
C LEU A 18 -3.01 4.68 -3.40
N ALA A 19 -4.05 5.34 -2.89
CA ALA A 19 -3.96 5.95 -1.57
C ALA A 19 -4.15 4.86 -0.52
N ILE A 20 -3.22 4.75 0.40
CA ILE A 20 -3.30 3.76 1.47
C ILE A 20 -4.22 4.32 2.55
N PRO A 21 -5.30 3.59 2.92
CA PRO A 21 -6.21 4.06 3.96
C PRO A 21 -5.49 4.30 5.28
N LYS A 22 -5.93 5.33 5.99
CA LYS A 22 -5.27 5.72 7.21
C LYS A 22 -5.18 4.59 8.25
N PRO A 23 -6.23 3.78 8.48
CA PRO A 23 -6.10 2.70 9.44
C PRO A 23 -4.98 1.71 9.11
N ILE A 24 -4.78 1.41 7.82
CA ILE A 24 -3.70 0.53 7.40
C ILE A 24 -2.36 1.22 7.61
N ARG A 25 -2.29 2.50 7.22
CA ARG A 25 -1.07 3.27 7.36
C ARG A 25 -0.64 3.36 8.82
N ASP A 26 -1.61 3.61 9.71
CA ASP A 26 -1.32 3.69 11.13
C ASP A 26 -0.93 2.34 11.70
N GLY A 27 -1.64 1.28 11.30
CA GLY A 27 -1.34 -0.06 11.78
C GLY A 27 0.04 -0.54 11.38
N MET A 28 0.50 -0.16 10.21
CA MET A 28 1.84 -0.51 9.73
C MET A 28 2.89 0.55 10.06
N LYS A 29 2.47 1.67 10.63
CA LYS A 29 3.36 2.79 10.95
C LYS A 29 4.11 3.29 9.73
N LEU A 30 3.36 3.46 8.64
CA LEU A 30 3.93 3.95 7.38
C LEU A 30 3.91 5.47 7.34
N ASN A 31 5.03 6.06 6.97
CA ASN A 31 5.18 7.51 6.87
C ASN A 31 5.75 7.88 5.50
N PRO A 32 5.45 9.08 5.01
CA PRO A 32 6.05 9.54 3.76
C PRO A 32 7.57 9.44 3.81
N GLY A 33 8.15 8.91 2.75
CA GLY A 33 9.58 8.72 2.69
C GLY A 33 10.06 7.37 3.17
N ASP A 34 9.21 6.60 3.83
CA ASP A 34 9.59 5.25 4.24
C ASP A 34 9.82 4.37 3.03
N LYS A 35 10.80 3.49 3.14
CA LYS A 35 11.02 2.50 2.10
C LYS A 35 10.15 1.29 2.36
N ILE A 36 9.54 0.80 1.29
CA ILE A 36 8.68 -0.37 1.37
C ILE A 36 9.12 -1.40 0.35
N ARG A 37 8.73 -2.64 0.58
CA ARG A 37 8.95 -3.72 -0.36
C ARG A 37 7.60 -4.11 -0.94
N ILE A 38 7.55 -4.20 -2.25
CA ILE A 38 6.32 -4.54 -2.96
C ILE A 38 6.50 -5.89 -3.64
N LEU A 39 5.60 -6.81 -3.35
CA LEU A 39 5.69 -8.18 -3.85
C LEU A 39 4.41 -8.55 -4.57
N LEU A 40 4.54 -9.34 -5.63
CA LEU A 40 3.39 -9.89 -6.35
C LEU A 40 3.25 -11.37 -5.98
N ARG A 41 2.08 -11.74 -5.45
CA ARG A 41 1.78 -13.12 -5.08
C ARG A 41 0.35 -13.44 -5.48
N HIS A 42 0.18 -14.49 -6.28
CA HIS A 42 -1.17 -15.01 -6.60
C HIS A 42 -2.15 -13.91 -6.95
N ASN A 43 -1.76 -13.01 -7.84
CA ASN A 43 -2.59 -11.88 -8.27
C ASN A 43 -2.87 -10.89 -7.15
N MET A 44 -2.05 -10.90 -6.10
CA MET A 44 -2.16 -9.94 -5.02
C MET A 44 -0.89 -9.13 -4.92
N ILE A 45 -1.05 -7.87 -4.56
CA ILE A 45 0.09 -7.01 -4.28
C ILE A 45 0.27 -6.96 -2.77
N CYS A 46 1.45 -7.35 -2.30
CA CYS A 46 1.77 -7.33 -0.89
C CYS A 46 2.78 -6.23 -0.63
N ILE A 47 2.51 -5.43 0.38
CA ILE A 47 3.38 -4.33 0.75
C ILE A 47 3.87 -4.56 2.16
N GLU A 48 5.18 -4.50 2.35
CA GLU A 48 5.75 -4.59 3.70
C GLU A 48 6.74 -3.47 3.90
N LYS A 49 6.91 -3.07 5.14
CA LYS A 49 7.85 -2.02 5.48
C LYS A 49 9.26 -2.56 5.42
N ALA A 50 10.11 -1.92 4.64
CA ALA A 50 11.51 -2.28 4.56
C ALA A 50 12.26 -1.54 5.67
N LYS A 51 13.29 -2.18 6.16
CA LYS A 51 14.13 -1.52 7.14
C LYS A 51 15.19 -0.70 6.46
#